data_f1863072339b4a4839e9b38defe056f0
#
_entry.id   f1863072339b4a4839e9b38defe056f0
#
_cell.length_a   1.000
_cell.length_b   1.000
_cell.length_c   1.000
_cell.angle_alpha   90.00
_cell.angle_beta   90.00
_cell.angle_gamma   90.00
#
_symmetry.space_group_name_H-M   'P 1'
#
loop_
_entity.id
_entity.type
_entity.pdbx_description
1 polymer ?
#
loop_
_entity_poly.entity_id
_entity_poly.type
_entity_poly.pdbx_seq_one_letter_code
_entity_poly.pdbx_strand_id
1 'polypeptide(L)'
;MNLAGIRKVVAAVKTIPVIGNGDVVTPPAAKKMLDETGCAGVSIGRGAFYDPWIFKRTVEYLNGGASVPASRTQRLVSSLAPPNEENALPPEPTFSERVRVMCRHLDLMIEVFGEELGCRMFRKVAPWYAKRFGPCHEFNKKVVRVSTQAQFAEILENYVRWRRQFLDERGELQIRFQPAPLVASFMREPDAVTRQHIPVPKGPVEVW
;
A
#
# COMPACT_ATOMS: atom_id res chain seq x y z
N MET A 1 -15.77 0.91 -1.32
CA MET A 1 -15.66 -0.56 -1.43
C MET A 1 -16.89 -1.22 -0.86
N ASN A 2 -17.43 -2.28 -1.52
CA ASN A 2 -18.66 -2.95 -1.09
C ASN A 2 -18.37 -4.37 -0.57
N LEU A 3 -18.13 -4.52 0.72
CA LEU A 3 -17.86 -5.83 1.35
C LEU A 3 -19.08 -6.78 1.23
N ALA A 4 -20.31 -6.24 1.29
CA ALA A 4 -21.52 -7.03 1.13
C ALA A 4 -21.61 -7.69 -0.27
N GLY A 5 -21.09 -7.03 -1.30
CA GLY A 5 -20.99 -7.61 -2.65
C GLY A 5 -20.02 -8.81 -2.68
N ILE A 6 -18.86 -8.68 -2.05
CA ILE A 6 -17.88 -9.80 -1.96
C ILE A 6 -18.52 -10.97 -1.19
N ARG A 7 -19.18 -10.72 -0.06
CA ARG A 7 -19.88 -11.75 0.71
C ARG A 7 -20.92 -12.51 -0.11
N LYS A 8 -21.68 -11.82 -0.96
CA LYS A 8 -22.66 -12.46 -1.86
C LYS A 8 -21.97 -13.39 -2.85
N VAL A 9 -20.82 -12.99 -3.41
CA VAL A 9 -20.04 -13.84 -4.32
C VAL A 9 -19.50 -15.07 -3.57
N VAL A 10 -18.94 -14.89 -2.37
CA VAL A 10 -18.47 -16.01 -1.53
C VAL A 10 -19.60 -16.99 -1.24
N ALA A 11 -20.80 -16.48 -0.92
CA ALA A 11 -21.95 -17.33 -0.64
C ALA A 11 -22.42 -18.14 -1.87
N ALA A 12 -22.30 -17.56 -3.06
CA ALA A 12 -22.74 -18.19 -4.32
C ALA A 12 -21.71 -19.20 -4.88
N VAL A 13 -20.42 -18.94 -4.69
CA VAL A 13 -19.34 -19.78 -5.23
C VAL A 13 -19.03 -20.92 -4.28
N LYS A 14 -19.02 -22.19 -4.76
CA LYS A 14 -18.83 -23.38 -3.91
C LYS A 14 -17.59 -24.19 -4.24
N THR A 15 -17.04 -24.06 -5.43
CA THR A 15 -16.03 -25.00 -5.95
C THR A 15 -14.61 -24.41 -6.03
N ILE A 16 -14.50 -23.08 -6.03
CA ILE A 16 -13.21 -22.39 -6.11
C ILE A 16 -13.07 -21.37 -4.98
N PRO A 17 -11.85 -21.06 -4.49
CA PRO A 17 -11.65 -20.02 -3.51
C PRO A 17 -11.94 -18.62 -4.10
N VAL A 18 -12.66 -17.81 -3.35
CA VAL A 18 -12.90 -16.40 -3.71
C VAL A 18 -11.84 -15.53 -3.04
N ILE A 19 -11.15 -14.72 -3.83
CA ILE A 19 -10.16 -13.76 -3.35
C ILE A 19 -10.78 -12.37 -3.31
N GLY A 20 -10.88 -11.78 -2.12
CA GLY A 20 -11.38 -10.42 -1.92
C GLY A 20 -10.39 -9.38 -2.47
N ASN A 21 -10.89 -8.38 -3.20
CA ASN A 21 -10.08 -7.29 -3.73
C ASN A 21 -10.77 -5.94 -3.50
N GLY A 22 -9.96 -4.94 -3.16
CA GLY A 22 -10.37 -3.52 -3.15
C GLY A 22 -9.93 -2.77 -1.91
N ASP A 23 -9.17 -1.71 -2.14
CA ASP A 23 -8.75 -0.67 -1.19
C ASP A 23 -8.16 -1.16 0.14
N VAL A 24 -7.52 -2.32 0.12
CA VAL A 24 -6.77 -2.83 1.27
C VAL A 24 -5.42 -2.11 1.31
N VAL A 25 -5.25 -1.25 2.30
CA VAL A 25 -4.07 -0.39 2.47
C VAL A 25 -3.43 -0.54 3.86
N THR A 26 -4.01 -1.37 4.73
CA THR A 26 -3.50 -1.66 6.08
C THR A 26 -3.77 -3.10 6.48
N PRO A 27 -2.98 -3.69 7.41
CA PRO A 27 -3.26 -5.03 7.96
C PRO A 27 -4.67 -5.17 8.56
N PRO A 28 -5.17 -4.23 9.39
CA PRO A 28 -6.56 -4.32 9.88
C PRO A 28 -7.62 -4.33 8.78
N ALA A 29 -7.38 -3.61 7.66
CA ALA A 29 -8.30 -3.64 6.54
C ALA A 29 -8.33 -5.02 5.84
N ALA A 30 -7.18 -5.68 5.73
CA ALA A 30 -7.13 -7.05 5.22
C ALA A 30 -7.90 -8.01 6.13
N LYS A 31 -7.68 -7.93 7.46
CA LYS A 31 -8.41 -8.73 8.45
C LYS A 31 -9.91 -8.50 8.35
N LYS A 32 -10.35 -7.25 8.35
CA LYS A 32 -11.77 -6.89 8.24
C LYS A 32 -12.41 -7.47 6.97
N MET A 33 -11.69 -7.43 5.83
CA MET A 33 -12.19 -8.04 4.59
C MET A 33 -12.37 -9.55 4.73
N LEU A 34 -11.40 -10.26 5.32
CA LEU A 34 -11.50 -11.69 5.56
C LEU A 34 -12.68 -12.03 6.49
N ASP A 35 -12.76 -11.37 7.64
CA ASP A 35 -13.76 -11.66 8.68
C ASP A 35 -15.18 -11.36 8.20
N GLU A 36 -15.40 -10.24 7.53
CA GLU A 36 -16.73 -9.81 7.13
C GLU A 36 -17.25 -10.48 5.86
N THR A 37 -16.36 -10.96 5.00
CA THR A 37 -16.79 -11.52 3.71
C THR A 37 -16.67 -13.03 3.65
N GLY A 38 -15.80 -13.63 4.46
CA GLY A 38 -15.49 -15.06 4.40
C GLY A 38 -14.69 -15.45 3.15
N CYS A 39 -14.04 -14.49 2.45
CA CYS A 39 -13.21 -14.81 1.32
C CYS A 39 -11.95 -15.58 1.75
N ALA A 40 -11.43 -16.45 0.87
CA ALA A 40 -10.30 -17.32 1.15
C ALA A 40 -8.94 -16.59 1.20
N GLY A 41 -8.90 -15.37 0.70
CA GLY A 41 -7.70 -14.54 0.69
C GLY A 41 -8.00 -13.12 0.25
N VAL A 42 -6.99 -12.24 0.36
CA VAL A 42 -7.10 -10.82 0.01
C VAL A 42 -6.04 -10.45 -1.01
N SER A 43 -6.46 -9.81 -2.10
CA SER A 43 -5.56 -9.21 -3.08
C SER A 43 -5.27 -7.76 -2.70
N ILE A 44 -3.99 -7.42 -2.62
CA ILE A 44 -3.52 -6.08 -2.27
C ILE A 44 -2.90 -5.45 -3.52
N GLY A 45 -3.54 -4.40 -4.05
CA GLY A 45 -3.04 -3.65 -5.20
C GLY A 45 -2.26 -2.40 -4.77
N ARG A 46 -2.88 -1.23 -4.86
CA ARG A 46 -2.25 0.08 -4.56
C ARG A 46 -1.64 0.18 -3.16
N GLY A 47 -2.15 -0.56 -2.18
CA GLY A 47 -1.58 -0.63 -0.84
C GLY A 47 -0.12 -1.04 -0.83
N ALA A 48 0.29 -1.93 -1.74
CA ALA A 48 1.68 -2.37 -1.86
C ALA A 48 2.65 -1.28 -2.37
N PHE A 49 2.15 -0.27 -3.10
CA PHE A 49 2.98 0.87 -3.49
C PHE A 49 3.20 1.86 -2.34
N TYR A 50 2.21 2.02 -1.46
CA TYR A 50 2.36 2.87 -0.27
C TYR A 50 3.21 2.21 0.80
N ASP A 51 3.06 0.89 0.94
CA ASP A 51 3.73 0.07 1.93
C ASP A 51 4.09 -1.31 1.32
N PRO A 52 5.29 -1.47 0.70
CA PRO A 52 5.73 -2.76 0.17
C PRO A 52 5.79 -3.88 1.21
N TRP A 53 5.88 -3.55 2.49
CA TRP A 53 5.88 -4.52 3.60
C TRP A 53 4.48 -4.94 4.04
N ILE A 54 3.42 -4.39 3.43
CA ILE A 54 2.03 -4.66 3.84
C ILE A 54 1.71 -6.16 3.86
N PHE A 55 2.29 -6.95 2.96
CA PHE A 55 2.08 -8.40 2.93
C PHE A 55 2.63 -9.07 4.20
N LYS A 56 3.90 -8.81 4.52
CA LYS A 56 4.55 -9.33 5.73
C LYS A 56 3.81 -8.87 6.98
N ARG A 57 3.54 -7.58 7.08
CA ARG A 57 2.82 -6.97 8.21
C ARG A 57 1.40 -7.53 8.37
N THR A 58 0.71 -7.79 7.26
CA THR A 58 -0.62 -8.41 7.29
C THR A 58 -0.55 -9.85 7.83
N VAL A 59 0.41 -10.64 7.37
CA VAL A 59 0.60 -12.01 7.86
C VAL A 59 0.96 -12.02 9.36
N GLU A 60 1.86 -11.16 9.80
CA GLU A 60 2.21 -11.00 11.21
C GLU A 60 1.01 -10.57 12.06
N TYR A 61 0.23 -9.61 11.58
CA TYR A 61 -0.98 -9.14 12.24
C TYR A 61 -2.05 -10.24 12.36
N LEU A 62 -2.26 -11.03 11.31
CA LEU A 62 -3.23 -12.13 11.32
C LEU A 62 -2.80 -13.28 12.24
N ASN A 63 -1.50 -13.44 12.49
CA ASN A 63 -0.94 -14.46 13.38
C ASN A 63 -0.70 -13.97 14.82
N GLY A 64 -1.32 -12.87 15.25
CA GLY A 64 -1.15 -12.36 16.60
C GLY A 64 0.25 -11.80 16.89
N GLY A 65 0.94 -11.26 15.87
CA GLY A 65 2.28 -10.66 16.00
C GLY A 65 3.45 -11.67 15.98
N ALA A 66 3.19 -12.96 15.85
CA ALA A 66 4.25 -13.95 15.70
C ALA A 66 4.91 -13.87 14.31
N SER A 67 6.23 -13.74 14.27
CA SER A 67 6.99 -13.79 13.02
C SER A 67 6.84 -15.17 12.35
N VAL A 68 6.33 -15.20 11.12
CA VAL A 68 6.16 -16.44 10.37
C VAL A 68 7.42 -16.74 9.57
N PRO A 69 8.09 -17.88 9.75
CA PRO A 69 9.20 -18.30 8.89
C PRO A 69 8.72 -18.46 7.44
N ALA A 70 9.52 -18.02 6.48
CA ALA A 70 9.18 -18.00 5.04
C ALA A 70 8.72 -19.36 4.44
N SER A 71 9.05 -20.48 5.10
CA SER A 71 8.70 -21.83 4.65
C SER A 71 7.27 -22.30 4.98
N ARG A 72 6.47 -21.48 5.67
CA ARG A 72 5.16 -21.90 6.20
C ARG A 72 3.94 -21.25 5.54
N THR A 73 4.11 -20.59 4.41
CA THR A 73 3.03 -19.85 3.71
C THR A 73 1.87 -20.75 3.25
N GLN A 74 2.08 -22.05 3.18
CA GLN A 74 1.08 -23.01 2.64
C GLN A 74 0.04 -23.52 3.67
N ARG A 75 0.16 -23.22 4.96
CA ARG A 75 -0.75 -23.74 6.01
C ARG A 75 -1.64 -22.69 6.68
N LEU A 76 -1.68 -21.47 6.17
CA LEU A 76 -2.35 -20.35 6.84
C LEU A 76 -3.89 -20.32 6.70
N VAL A 77 -4.49 -21.26 5.97
CA VAL A 77 -5.93 -21.25 5.72
C VAL A 77 -6.75 -21.96 6.81
N SER A 78 -6.15 -22.75 7.66
CA SER A 78 -6.88 -23.67 8.56
C SER A 78 -6.83 -23.34 10.06
N SER A 79 -6.21 -22.26 10.48
CA SER A 79 -6.17 -21.88 11.90
C SER A 79 -6.19 -20.34 12.07
N LEU A 80 -7.32 -19.73 11.77
CA LEU A 80 -7.62 -18.40 12.26
C LEU A 80 -8.07 -18.54 13.72
N ALA A 81 -7.16 -18.30 14.66
CA ALA A 81 -7.53 -18.14 16.06
C ALA A 81 -8.48 -16.94 16.20
N PRO A 82 -9.47 -16.98 17.13
CA PRO A 82 -10.34 -15.86 17.40
C PRO A 82 -9.51 -14.62 17.76
N PRO A 83 -9.97 -13.41 17.43
CA PRO A 83 -9.22 -12.19 17.67
C PRO A 83 -9.03 -11.99 19.18
N ASN A 84 -7.79 -12.12 19.65
CA ASN A 84 -7.41 -11.50 20.91
C ASN A 84 -7.30 -9.99 20.66
N GLU A 85 -7.85 -9.17 21.52
CA GLU A 85 -7.90 -7.69 21.44
C GLU A 85 -6.51 -7.01 21.48
N GLU A 86 -5.43 -7.78 21.52
CA GLU A 86 -4.03 -7.32 21.67
C GLU A 86 -3.15 -7.51 20.45
N ASN A 87 -3.68 -7.61 19.24
CA ASN A 87 -2.82 -7.64 18.05
C ASN A 87 -2.19 -6.26 17.82
N ALA A 88 -1.05 -6.02 18.45
CA ALA A 88 -0.24 -4.85 18.18
C ALA A 88 0.10 -4.76 16.69
N LEU A 89 -0.12 -3.59 16.09
CA LEU A 89 0.27 -3.35 14.70
C LEU A 89 1.78 -3.52 14.56
N PRO A 90 2.26 -4.34 13.61
CA PRO A 90 3.68 -4.41 13.33
C PRO A 90 4.25 -3.02 13.01
N PRO A 91 5.50 -2.71 13.41
CA PRO A 91 6.10 -1.41 13.23
C PRO A 91 6.10 -0.99 11.77
N GLU A 92 5.90 0.31 11.53
CA GLU A 92 6.03 0.85 10.18
C GLU A 92 7.52 0.93 9.77
N PRO A 93 7.81 0.70 8.47
CA PRO A 93 9.16 0.86 7.96
C PRO A 93 9.67 2.30 8.14
N THR A 94 10.94 2.42 8.47
CA THR A 94 11.62 3.71 8.60
C THR A 94 11.71 4.44 7.26
N PHE A 95 11.98 5.74 7.30
CA PHE A 95 12.23 6.52 6.09
C PHE A 95 13.37 5.92 5.24
N SER A 96 14.46 5.54 5.89
CA SER A 96 15.64 4.97 5.21
C SER A 96 15.32 3.65 4.51
N GLU A 97 14.51 2.78 5.13
CA GLU A 97 14.06 1.54 4.50
C GLU A 97 13.17 1.81 3.30
N ARG A 98 12.25 2.77 3.41
CA ARG A 98 11.38 3.17 2.28
C ARG A 98 12.18 3.70 1.11
N VAL A 99 13.19 4.53 1.36
CA VAL A 99 14.11 5.05 0.34
C VAL A 99 14.89 3.90 -0.31
N ARG A 100 15.46 2.99 0.50
CA ARG A 100 16.21 1.83 -0.01
C ARG A 100 15.37 0.97 -0.96
N VAL A 101 14.13 0.66 -0.58
CA VAL A 101 13.24 -0.15 -1.43
C VAL A 101 12.83 0.61 -2.69
N MET A 102 12.59 1.92 -2.59
CA MET A 102 12.30 2.77 -3.73
C MET A 102 13.46 2.78 -4.74
N CYS A 103 14.69 2.95 -4.29
CA CYS A 103 15.89 2.88 -5.14
C CYS A 103 16.04 1.49 -5.76
N ARG A 104 15.90 0.42 -4.99
CA ARG A 104 15.99 -0.94 -5.52
C ARG A 104 14.91 -1.23 -6.57
N HIS A 105 13.72 -0.67 -6.41
CA HIS A 105 12.66 -0.79 -7.43
C HIS A 105 13.07 -0.11 -8.74
N LEU A 106 13.66 1.09 -8.68
CA LEU A 106 14.19 1.76 -9.87
C LEU A 106 15.29 0.94 -10.53
N ASP A 107 16.26 0.42 -9.74
CA ASP A 107 17.35 -0.41 -10.26
C ASP A 107 16.82 -1.62 -11.03
N LEU A 108 15.83 -2.32 -10.47
CA LEU A 108 15.18 -3.47 -11.13
C LEU A 108 14.44 -3.06 -12.41
N MET A 109 13.79 -1.90 -12.42
CA MET A 109 13.15 -1.40 -13.65
C MET A 109 14.18 -1.07 -14.72
N ILE A 110 15.33 -0.51 -14.34
CA ILE A 110 16.43 -0.23 -15.27
C ILE A 110 17.04 -1.54 -15.79
N GLU A 111 17.24 -2.51 -14.92
CA GLU A 111 17.76 -3.83 -15.27
C GLU A 111 16.89 -4.53 -16.32
N VAL A 112 15.56 -4.46 -16.17
CA VAL A 112 14.61 -5.15 -17.06
C VAL A 112 14.33 -4.38 -18.35
N PHE A 113 14.19 -3.04 -18.27
CA PHE A 113 13.68 -2.21 -19.37
C PHE A 113 14.72 -1.26 -19.98
N GLY A 114 15.93 -1.21 -19.43
CA GLY A 114 16.93 -0.19 -19.76
C GLY A 114 16.66 1.14 -19.03
N GLU A 115 17.67 2.02 -19.00
CA GLU A 115 17.64 3.22 -18.17
C GLU A 115 16.51 4.18 -18.55
N GLU A 116 16.40 4.52 -19.83
CA GLU A 116 15.41 5.51 -20.28
C GLU A 116 13.97 5.05 -20.01
N LEU A 117 13.62 3.83 -20.42
CA LEU A 117 12.26 3.31 -20.25
C LEU A 117 11.97 3.01 -18.78
N GLY A 118 12.92 2.42 -18.04
CA GLY A 118 12.82 2.17 -16.62
C GLY A 118 12.53 3.44 -15.83
N CYS A 119 13.31 4.50 -16.05
CA CYS A 119 13.09 5.81 -15.42
C CYS A 119 11.73 6.43 -15.82
N ARG A 120 11.34 6.33 -17.08
CA ARG A 120 10.02 6.85 -17.53
C ARG A 120 8.86 6.14 -16.85
N MET A 121 8.92 4.83 -16.74
CA MET A 121 7.90 4.04 -16.02
C MET A 121 7.91 4.37 -14.53
N PHE A 122 9.08 4.54 -13.94
CA PHE A 122 9.23 4.86 -12.52
C PHE A 122 8.65 6.22 -12.12
N ARG A 123 8.49 7.17 -13.05
CA ARG A 123 7.78 8.46 -12.82
C ARG A 123 6.40 8.28 -12.21
N LYS A 124 5.71 7.18 -12.53
CA LYS A 124 4.39 6.86 -11.98
C LYS A 124 4.46 6.24 -10.59
N VAL A 125 5.56 5.57 -10.28
CA VAL A 125 5.73 4.79 -9.05
C VAL A 125 6.32 5.62 -7.90
N ALA A 126 7.32 6.45 -8.18
CA ALA A 126 8.01 7.24 -7.18
C ALA A 126 7.09 8.12 -6.30
N PRO A 127 6.06 8.81 -6.86
CA PRO A 127 5.13 9.59 -6.03
C PRO A 127 4.30 8.75 -5.06
N TRP A 128 4.11 7.45 -5.31
CA TRP A 128 3.40 6.56 -4.40
C TRP A 128 4.23 6.28 -3.15
N TYR A 129 5.53 6.00 -3.32
CA TYR A 129 6.46 5.91 -2.20
C TYR A 129 6.50 7.21 -1.38
N ALA A 130 6.56 8.35 -2.08
CA ALA A 130 6.68 9.66 -1.47
C ALA A 130 5.49 10.05 -0.60
N LYS A 131 4.32 9.45 -0.76
CA LYS A 131 3.14 9.68 0.10
C LYS A 131 3.41 9.38 1.58
N ARG A 132 4.43 8.57 1.89
CA ARG A 132 4.81 8.22 3.26
C ARG A 132 6.06 8.96 3.75
N PHE A 133 6.57 9.95 3.00
CA PHE A 133 7.80 10.67 3.31
C PHE A 133 7.57 11.97 4.12
N GLY A 134 6.32 12.39 4.31
CA GLY A 134 5.97 13.72 4.79
C GLY A 134 5.91 14.75 3.66
N PRO A 135 6.33 16.02 3.87
CA PRO A 135 6.34 17.02 2.82
C PRO A 135 7.18 16.57 1.62
N CYS A 136 6.56 16.43 0.44
CA CYS A 136 7.23 15.85 -0.74
C CYS A 136 6.82 16.53 -2.06
N HIS A 137 6.16 17.69 -2.01
CA HIS A 137 5.65 18.35 -3.20
C HIS A 137 6.74 18.65 -4.23
N GLU A 138 7.87 19.22 -3.81
CA GLU A 138 8.99 19.52 -4.69
C GLU A 138 9.68 18.26 -5.24
N PHE A 139 9.78 17.21 -4.44
CA PHE A 139 10.23 15.91 -4.93
C PHE A 139 9.33 15.40 -6.04
N ASN A 140 8.02 15.40 -5.83
CA ASN A 140 7.05 14.93 -6.81
C ASN A 140 7.07 15.72 -8.12
N LYS A 141 7.22 17.07 -8.06
CA LYS A 141 7.37 17.90 -9.27
C LYS A 141 8.56 17.52 -10.12
N LYS A 142 9.67 17.14 -9.49
CA LYS A 142 10.92 16.81 -10.18
C LYS A 142 10.95 15.37 -10.67
N VAL A 143 10.53 14.41 -9.82
CA VAL A 143 10.65 12.98 -10.13
C VAL A 143 9.80 12.54 -11.32
N VAL A 144 8.70 13.23 -11.61
CA VAL A 144 7.86 12.93 -12.79
C VAL A 144 8.51 13.30 -14.14
N ARG A 145 9.69 13.90 -14.12
CA ARG A 145 10.45 14.29 -15.33
C ARG A 145 11.77 13.51 -15.48
N VAL A 146 12.10 12.64 -14.54
CA VAL A 146 13.34 11.87 -14.51
C VAL A 146 13.50 11.02 -15.76
N SER A 147 14.67 11.06 -16.37
CA SER A 147 15.03 10.26 -17.56
C SER A 147 16.24 9.36 -17.31
N THR A 148 17.05 9.66 -16.30
CA THR A 148 18.26 8.88 -15.95
C THR A 148 18.30 8.59 -14.45
N GLN A 149 19.01 7.54 -14.09
CA GLN A 149 19.25 7.17 -12.69
C GLN A 149 20.02 8.27 -11.94
N ALA A 150 20.97 8.92 -12.60
CA ALA A 150 21.74 10.02 -12.02
C ALA A 150 20.84 11.21 -11.64
N GLN A 151 19.91 11.60 -12.52
CA GLN A 151 18.92 12.64 -12.22
C GLN A 151 18.03 12.26 -11.02
N PHE A 152 17.63 10.99 -10.94
CA PHE A 152 16.84 10.53 -9.80
C PHE A 152 17.64 10.61 -8.50
N ALA A 153 18.92 10.18 -8.50
CA ALA A 153 19.79 10.23 -7.34
C ALA A 153 19.97 11.67 -6.85
N GLU A 154 20.22 12.62 -7.76
CA GLU A 154 20.33 14.04 -7.43
C GLU A 154 19.05 14.61 -6.80
N ILE A 155 17.89 14.30 -7.40
CA ILE A 155 16.59 14.74 -6.87
C ILE A 155 16.35 14.19 -5.47
N LEU A 156 16.66 12.91 -5.26
CA LEU A 156 16.51 12.25 -3.97
C LEU A 156 17.45 12.85 -2.92
N GLU A 157 18.72 13.07 -3.24
CA GLU A 157 19.69 13.69 -2.33
C GLU A 157 19.25 15.10 -1.92
N ASN A 158 18.83 15.91 -2.88
CA ASN A 158 18.30 17.25 -2.64
C ASN A 158 17.06 17.20 -1.74
N TYR A 159 16.18 16.22 -1.96
CA TYR A 159 15.01 16.01 -1.12
C TYR A 159 15.39 15.60 0.30
N VAL A 160 16.28 14.65 0.48
CA VAL A 160 16.76 14.21 1.81
C VAL A 160 17.38 15.36 2.57
N ARG A 161 18.18 16.20 1.91
CA ARG A 161 18.77 17.41 2.51
C ARG A 161 17.70 18.41 2.93
N TRP A 162 16.76 18.70 2.06
CA TRP A 162 15.66 19.62 2.32
C TRP A 162 14.70 19.11 3.42
N ARG A 163 14.48 17.80 3.50
CA ARG A 163 13.62 17.17 4.50
C ARG A 163 14.10 17.38 5.93
N ARG A 164 15.40 17.61 6.16
CA ARG A 164 15.99 17.79 7.50
C ARG A 164 15.32 18.89 8.32
N GLN A 165 14.84 19.94 7.70
CA GLN A 165 14.14 21.05 8.38
C GLN A 165 12.83 20.67 9.04
N PHE A 166 12.26 19.51 8.68
CA PHE A 166 10.99 19.01 9.22
C PHE A 166 11.18 17.96 10.31
N LEU A 167 12.42 17.61 10.61
CA LEU A 167 12.75 16.62 11.62
C LEU A 167 12.85 17.28 12.99
N ASP A 168 12.58 16.48 14.01
CA ASP A 168 12.85 16.83 15.41
C ASP A 168 14.30 16.44 15.82
N GLU A 169 14.64 16.63 17.09
CA GLU A 169 15.96 16.30 17.65
C GLU A 169 16.29 14.79 17.57
N ARG A 170 15.28 13.94 17.44
CA ARG A 170 15.44 12.48 17.31
C ARG A 170 15.58 12.03 15.86
N GLY A 171 15.49 12.97 14.91
CA GLY A 171 15.54 12.67 13.47
C GLY A 171 14.25 12.14 12.89
N GLU A 172 13.13 12.21 13.64
CA GLU A 172 11.81 11.85 13.19
C GLU A 172 11.03 13.06 12.67
N LEU A 173 10.02 12.84 11.81
CA LEU A 173 9.17 13.94 11.38
C LEU A 173 8.39 14.52 12.55
N GLN A 174 8.45 15.85 12.70
CA GLN A 174 7.58 16.57 13.62
C GLN A 174 6.12 16.22 13.36
N ILE A 175 5.30 16.10 14.41
CA ILE A 175 3.91 15.61 14.35
C ILE A 175 3.09 16.30 13.24
N ARG A 176 3.24 17.62 13.09
CA ARG A 176 2.52 18.41 12.07
C ARG A 176 2.87 18.07 10.62
N PHE A 177 4.00 17.38 10.38
CA PHE A 177 4.49 16.98 9.07
C PHE A 177 4.37 15.48 8.81
N GLN A 178 3.89 14.73 9.77
CA GLN A 178 3.65 13.30 9.59
C GLN A 178 2.58 13.07 8.52
N PRO A 179 2.75 12.07 7.64
CA PRO A 179 1.74 11.74 6.66
C PRO A 179 0.49 11.19 7.36
N ALA A 180 -0.68 11.58 6.86
CA ALA A 180 -1.94 11.07 7.39
C ALA A 180 -1.97 9.53 7.38
N PRO A 181 -2.58 8.90 8.39
CA PRO A 181 -2.75 7.45 8.42
C PRO A 181 -3.42 6.92 7.16
N LEU A 182 -2.98 5.77 6.68
CA LEU A 182 -3.67 5.06 5.61
C LEU A 182 -4.95 4.43 6.21
N VAL A 183 -6.10 4.76 5.62
CA VAL A 183 -7.39 4.23 6.02
C VAL A 183 -8.11 3.72 4.78
N ALA A 184 -8.48 2.44 4.80
CA ALA A 184 -9.28 1.85 3.74
C ALA A 184 -10.66 2.50 3.66
N SER A 185 -11.21 2.66 2.46
CA SER A 185 -12.50 3.35 2.25
C SER A 185 -13.65 2.71 3.02
N PHE A 186 -13.63 1.40 3.19
CA PHE A 186 -14.64 0.65 3.93
C PHE A 186 -14.42 0.62 5.45
N MET A 187 -13.34 1.24 5.94
CA MET A 187 -13.06 1.43 7.36
C MET A 187 -13.38 2.86 7.83
N ARG A 188 -13.66 3.77 6.91
CA ARG A 188 -14.12 5.12 7.25
C ARG A 188 -15.57 5.05 7.70
N GLU A 189 -15.92 5.81 8.72
CA GLU A 189 -17.32 6.06 9.02
C GLU A 189 -17.98 6.67 7.78
N PRO A 190 -19.21 6.27 7.45
CA PRO A 190 -19.90 6.86 6.32
C PRO A 190 -20.17 8.33 6.64
N ASP A 191 -19.36 9.24 6.06
CA ASP A 191 -19.71 10.64 6.03
C ASP A 191 -21.11 10.77 5.42
N ALA A 192 -22.05 11.36 6.16
CA ALA A 192 -23.43 11.50 5.77
C ALA A 192 -23.64 12.28 4.45
N VAL A 193 -22.59 12.87 3.91
CA VAL A 193 -22.64 13.81 2.76
C VAL A 193 -22.07 13.23 1.46
N THR A 194 -21.33 12.12 1.46
CA THR A 194 -20.54 11.74 0.26
C THR A 194 -21.07 10.48 -0.44
N ARG A 195 -22.35 10.23 -0.47
CA ARG A 195 -22.95 9.31 -1.46
C ARG A 195 -23.42 10.09 -2.69
N GLN A 196 -22.57 10.88 -3.29
CA GLN A 196 -22.81 11.24 -4.68
C GLN A 196 -22.67 9.96 -5.51
N HIS A 197 -23.80 9.53 -6.05
CA HIS A 197 -23.88 8.46 -7.02
C HIS A 197 -23.02 8.88 -8.22
N ILE A 198 -21.85 8.27 -8.38
CA ILE A 198 -21.06 8.44 -9.58
C ILE A 198 -21.87 7.77 -10.69
N PRO A 199 -22.36 8.51 -11.68
CA PRO A 199 -23.13 7.91 -12.77
C PRO A 199 -22.23 6.91 -13.49
N VAL A 200 -22.60 5.65 -13.47
CA VAL A 200 -21.96 4.65 -14.34
C VAL A 200 -22.46 4.94 -15.74
N PRO A 201 -21.59 5.13 -16.75
CA PRO A 201 -22.03 5.30 -18.12
C PRO A 201 -22.94 4.15 -18.53
N LYS A 202 -24.16 4.47 -18.94
CA LYS A 202 -25.10 3.48 -19.49
C LYS A 202 -24.82 3.37 -20.98
N GLY A 203 -24.07 2.38 -21.37
CA GLY A 203 -23.81 2.07 -22.78
C GLY A 203 -22.52 1.29 -22.98
N PRO A 204 -22.37 0.60 -24.09
CA PRO A 204 -21.10 0.00 -24.45
C PRO A 204 -20.09 1.13 -24.66
N VAL A 205 -19.05 1.13 -23.82
CA VAL A 205 -17.89 1.98 -24.07
C VAL A 205 -17.11 1.28 -25.17
N GLU A 206 -17.36 1.64 -26.40
CA GLU A 206 -16.45 1.30 -27.50
C GLU A 206 -15.16 2.11 -27.29
N VAL A 207 -14.22 1.51 -26.63
CA VAL A 207 -12.85 2.01 -26.51
C VAL A 207 -11.95 0.93 -27.07
N TRP A 208 -11.54 1.15 -28.31
CA TRP A 208 -10.39 0.50 -28.94
C TRP A 208 -9.33 1.54 -29.23
#